data_21ca950387b741c265cc7cd7e66a7860
#
_entry.id   21ca950387b741c265cc7cd7e66a7860
#
_cell.length_a   1.000
_cell.length_b   1.000
_cell.length_c   1.000
_cell.angle_alpha   90.00
_cell.angle_beta   90.00
_cell.angle_gamma   90.00
#
_symmetry.space_group_name_H-M   'P 1'
#
loop_
_entity.id
_entity.type
_entity.pdbx_description
1 polymer ?
#
loop_
_entity_poly.entity_id
_entity_poly.type
_entity_poly.pdbx_seq_one_letter_code
_entity_poly.pdbx_strand_id
1 'polypeptide(L)'
;VNTNNKTNAGRVRPVSATDKPIYDIPLSSIVHAFDVCCKNKRNTDDCIEFSFEYDTDLVAVWDAIRYGRYEPDYSKCFIRKKPVLREIFASAYVDRVIQHWADLRLDPILEERFQAQGNVSKNCRIGEGALSAVTYLNGMIMEVSENYTKDAYIFKGDFKSFFMSMSKSLLWEMIDLFIRDNYKGDDIECLLYILRTVIF
;
A
#
# COMPACT_ATOMS: atom_id res chain seq x y z
N VAL A 1 1.13 31.36 -14.95
CA VAL A 1 1.95 30.14 -14.85
C VAL A 1 2.97 30.41 -13.74
N ASN A 2 2.68 29.99 -12.53
CA ASN A 2 3.57 30.17 -11.39
C ASN A 2 3.95 28.76 -10.90
N THR A 3 5.07 28.26 -11.42
CA THR A 3 5.69 27.00 -11.00
C THR A 3 6.45 27.24 -9.70
N ASN A 4 5.76 27.17 -8.56
CA ASN A 4 6.42 26.97 -7.28
C ASN A 4 6.58 25.48 -7.03
N ASN A 5 7.58 24.87 -7.66
CA ASN A 5 8.12 23.58 -7.24
C ASN A 5 8.84 23.81 -5.91
N LYS A 6 8.12 23.71 -4.80
CA LYS A 6 8.72 23.54 -3.48
C LYS A 6 9.04 22.04 -3.35
N THR A 7 10.27 21.68 -3.66
CA THR A 7 10.86 20.41 -3.25
C THR A 7 10.65 20.23 -1.74
N ASN A 8 10.19 19.08 -1.31
CA ASN A 8 9.95 18.69 0.09
C ASN A 8 11.21 18.74 0.99
N ALA A 9 12.37 19.05 0.43
CA ALA A 9 13.64 19.19 1.14
C ALA A 9 13.63 20.25 2.27
N GLY A 10 12.61 21.12 2.35
CA GLY A 10 12.54 22.20 3.34
C GLY A 10 11.94 21.83 4.69
N ARG A 11 11.36 20.63 4.88
CA ARG A 11 10.69 20.24 6.14
C ARG A 11 11.48 19.28 7.02
N VAL A 12 12.52 18.66 6.51
CA VAL A 12 13.34 17.73 7.31
C VAL A 12 14.34 18.54 8.13
N ARG A 13 14.28 18.46 9.46
CA ARG A 13 15.32 19.04 10.32
C ARG A 13 16.65 18.39 9.98
N PRO A 14 17.73 19.16 9.81
CA PRO A 14 19.04 18.58 9.57
C PRO A 14 19.42 17.64 10.72
N VAL A 15 19.98 16.49 10.38
CA VAL A 15 20.48 15.50 11.35
C VAL A 15 21.67 16.11 12.08
N SER A 16 21.64 16.10 13.41
CA SER A 16 22.83 16.39 14.19
C SER A 16 23.82 15.21 14.04
N ALA A 17 25.11 15.50 13.97
CA ALA A 17 26.16 14.48 13.90
C ALA A 17 26.18 13.51 15.12
N THR A 18 25.40 13.82 16.15
CA THR A 18 25.26 13.03 17.39
C THR A 18 24.02 12.13 17.41
N ASP A 19 23.08 12.33 16.47
CA ASP A 19 21.84 11.54 16.43
C ASP A 19 22.15 10.11 15.94
N LYS A 20 21.69 9.12 16.69
CA LYS A 20 21.73 7.72 16.24
C LYS A 20 20.41 7.40 15.54
N PRO A 21 20.45 6.62 14.44
CA PRO A 21 19.23 6.16 13.81
C PRO A 21 18.41 5.29 14.77
N ILE A 22 17.08 5.49 14.74
CA ILE A 22 16.12 4.70 15.52
C ILE A 22 15.86 3.38 14.81
N TYR A 23 15.78 3.42 13.47
CA TYR A 23 15.51 2.26 12.64
C TYR A 23 16.69 1.97 11.73
N ASP A 24 17.12 0.71 11.70
CA ASP A 24 18.21 0.25 10.83
C ASP A 24 17.61 -0.44 9.60
N ILE A 25 17.38 0.33 8.56
CA ILE A 25 16.91 -0.18 7.27
C ILE A 25 17.92 0.17 6.18
N PRO A 26 18.25 -0.76 5.28
CA PRO A 26 19.19 -0.49 4.20
C PRO A 26 18.54 0.39 3.12
N LEU A 27 19.27 1.38 2.59
CA LEU A 27 18.82 2.20 1.48
C LEU A 27 18.40 1.35 0.26
N SER A 28 19.08 0.24 0.03
CA SER A 28 18.76 -0.69 -1.06
C SER A 28 17.32 -1.23 -0.99
N SER A 29 16.72 -1.33 0.21
CA SER A 29 15.33 -1.76 0.34
C SER A 29 14.34 -0.71 -0.14
N ILE A 30 14.64 0.58 0.02
CA ILE A 30 13.85 1.69 -0.52
C ILE A 30 14.01 1.78 -2.04
N VAL A 31 15.24 1.62 -2.54
CA VAL A 31 15.52 1.57 -3.99
C VAL A 31 14.76 0.41 -4.64
N HIS A 32 14.76 -0.76 -4.02
CA HIS A 32 13.97 -1.90 -4.51
C HIS A 32 12.47 -1.59 -4.55
N ALA A 33 11.93 -0.96 -3.51
CA ALA A 33 10.52 -0.54 -3.48
C ALA A 33 10.21 0.47 -4.60
N PHE A 34 11.12 1.38 -4.93
CA PHE A 34 10.99 2.27 -6.07
C PHE A 34 10.93 1.51 -7.40
N ASP A 35 11.83 0.54 -7.61
CA ASP A 35 11.83 -0.29 -8.83
C ASP A 35 10.50 -1.03 -9.00
N VAL A 36 9.97 -1.59 -7.92
CA VAL A 36 8.66 -2.26 -7.91
C VAL A 36 7.53 -1.27 -8.19
N CYS A 37 7.55 -0.10 -7.56
CA CYS A 37 6.57 0.98 -7.78
C CYS A 37 6.52 1.42 -9.24
N CYS A 38 7.69 1.51 -9.91
CA CYS A 38 7.81 1.91 -11.32
C CYS A 38 7.38 0.81 -12.28
N LYS A 39 7.27 -0.45 -11.85
CA LYS A 39 6.94 -1.57 -12.74
C LYS A 39 5.59 -1.31 -13.43
N ASN A 40 5.60 -1.36 -14.76
CA ASN A 40 4.45 -1.06 -15.63
C ASN A 40 3.91 0.39 -15.57
N LYS A 41 4.62 1.32 -14.93
CA LYS A 41 4.21 2.73 -14.79
C LYS A 41 5.28 3.72 -15.25
N ARG A 42 6.39 3.26 -15.81
CA ARG A 42 7.56 4.09 -16.22
C ARG A 42 7.21 5.20 -17.23
N ASN A 43 6.10 5.06 -17.94
CA ASN A 43 5.64 6.05 -18.94
C ASN A 43 4.56 6.99 -18.39
N THR A 44 4.28 6.98 -17.08
CA THR A 44 3.37 7.94 -16.47
C THR A 44 4.10 9.22 -16.10
N ASP A 45 3.44 10.38 -16.28
CA ASP A 45 4.02 11.69 -16.00
C ASP A 45 4.63 11.77 -14.59
N ASP A 46 3.90 11.30 -13.58
CA ASP A 46 4.36 11.27 -12.19
C ASP A 46 5.66 10.44 -12.00
N CYS A 47 5.77 9.29 -12.70
CA CYS A 47 6.96 8.44 -12.59
C CYS A 47 8.16 9.08 -13.29
N ILE A 48 7.92 9.69 -14.46
CA ILE A 48 8.95 10.40 -15.22
C ILE A 48 9.46 11.61 -14.42
N GLU A 49 8.54 12.43 -13.90
CA GLU A 49 8.89 13.61 -13.09
C GLU A 49 9.73 13.21 -11.86
N PHE A 50 9.30 12.19 -11.12
CA PHE A 50 10.05 11.69 -9.97
C PHE A 50 11.41 11.12 -10.35
N SER A 51 11.55 10.51 -11.54
CA SER A 51 12.77 9.86 -11.98
C SER A 51 13.93 10.84 -12.28
N PHE A 52 13.68 12.14 -12.32
CA PHE A 52 14.74 13.13 -12.53
C PHE A 52 15.59 13.40 -11.27
N GLU A 53 15.00 13.30 -10.08
CA GLU A 53 15.65 13.61 -8.80
C GLU A 53 15.47 12.46 -7.78
N TYR A 54 15.13 11.24 -8.26
CA TYR A 54 14.75 10.12 -7.40
C TYR A 54 15.83 9.73 -6.38
N ASP A 55 17.09 9.82 -6.73
CA ASP A 55 18.22 9.49 -5.87
C ASP A 55 18.27 10.41 -4.63
N THR A 56 18.10 11.72 -4.83
CA THR A 56 18.03 12.70 -3.76
C THR A 56 16.81 12.49 -2.87
N ASP A 57 15.64 12.28 -3.49
CA ASP A 57 14.38 12.09 -2.77
C ASP A 57 14.36 10.77 -1.98
N LEU A 58 14.89 9.68 -2.57
CA LEU A 58 14.98 8.39 -1.88
C LEU A 58 15.95 8.43 -0.69
N VAL A 59 17.08 9.12 -0.82
CA VAL A 59 18.02 9.31 0.29
C VAL A 59 17.39 10.15 1.39
N ALA A 60 16.69 11.23 1.03
CA ALA A 60 16.05 12.12 2.00
C ALA A 60 14.93 11.38 2.78
N VAL A 61 14.07 10.62 2.11
CA VAL A 61 13.01 9.87 2.78
C VAL A 61 13.56 8.70 3.61
N TRP A 62 14.57 8.00 3.11
CA TRP A 62 15.27 6.96 3.86
C TRP A 62 15.87 7.51 5.16
N ASP A 63 16.54 8.67 5.09
CA ASP A 63 17.08 9.34 6.27
C ASP A 63 15.96 9.75 7.24
N ALA A 64 14.88 10.34 6.74
CA ALA A 64 13.72 10.70 7.54
C ALA A 64 13.10 9.49 8.26
N ILE A 65 12.99 8.35 7.60
CA ILE A 65 12.49 7.11 8.22
C ILE A 65 13.44 6.63 9.31
N ARG A 66 14.73 6.55 9.04
CA ARG A 66 15.73 6.06 10.01
C ARG A 66 15.71 6.83 11.32
N TYR A 67 15.43 8.12 11.28
CA TYR A 67 15.35 8.97 12.47
C TYR A 67 13.93 9.21 12.98
N GLY A 68 12.93 8.46 12.50
CA GLY A 68 11.54 8.59 12.95
C GLY A 68 10.90 9.95 12.64
N ARG A 69 11.31 10.59 11.52
CA ARG A 69 10.88 11.93 11.10
C ARG A 69 10.10 11.94 9.79
N TYR A 70 9.78 10.75 9.28
CA TYR A 70 9.00 10.64 8.05
C TYR A 70 7.57 11.13 8.29
N GLU A 71 7.15 12.08 7.46
CA GLU A 71 5.78 12.59 7.38
C GLU A 71 5.33 12.51 5.93
N PRO A 72 4.19 11.87 5.61
CA PRO A 72 3.65 11.84 4.27
C PRO A 72 3.32 13.24 3.76
N ASP A 73 3.50 13.45 2.46
CA ASP A 73 3.13 14.71 1.81
C ASP A 73 1.62 14.76 1.53
N TYR A 74 1.15 15.92 1.07
CA TYR A 74 -0.25 16.11 0.72
C TYR A 74 -0.67 15.27 -0.48
N SER A 75 -1.78 14.57 -0.34
CA SER A 75 -2.41 13.86 -1.46
C SER A 75 -3.07 14.85 -2.41
N LYS A 76 -2.90 14.63 -3.73
CA LYS A 76 -3.65 15.34 -4.76
C LYS A 76 -5.07 14.77 -4.84
N CYS A 77 -6.09 15.61 -4.63
CA CYS A 77 -7.48 15.18 -4.79
C CYS A 77 -7.99 15.57 -6.19
N PHE A 78 -8.58 14.62 -6.90
CA PHE A 78 -9.26 14.88 -8.16
C PHE A 78 -10.55 14.04 -8.31
N ILE A 79 -11.50 14.54 -9.10
CA ILE A 79 -12.80 13.89 -9.30
C ILE A 79 -12.78 13.11 -10.60
N ARG A 80 -13.01 11.81 -10.52
CA ARG A 80 -13.26 10.95 -11.68
C ARG A 80 -14.76 10.80 -11.91
N LYS A 81 -15.23 11.21 -13.10
CA LYS A 81 -16.67 11.24 -13.42
C LYS A 81 -17.22 9.92 -13.98
N LYS A 82 -16.37 9.07 -14.56
CA LYS A 82 -16.80 7.80 -15.21
C LYS A 82 -15.99 6.63 -14.66
N PRO A 83 -16.58 5.42 -14.52
CA PRO A 83 -17.99 5.05 -14.74
C PRO A 83 -18.94 5.58 -13.66
N VAL A 84 -18.43 5.94 -12.47
CA VAL A 84 -19.16 6.49 -11.33
C VAL A 84 -18.36 7.67 -10.78
N LEU A 85 -19.07 8.70 -10.31
CA LEU A 85 -18.46 9.86 -9.65
C LEU A 85 -17.68 9.40 -8.39
N ARG A 86 -16.37 9.66 -8.35
CA ARG A 86 -15.51 9.33 -7.23
C ARG A 86 -14.48 10.42 -7.00
N GLU A 87 -14.26 10.74 -5.74
CA GLU A 87 -13.08 11.48 -5.30
C GLU A 87 -11.91 10.51 -5.21
N ILE A 88 -10.78 10.88 -5.81
CA ILE A 88 -9.55 10.10 -5.80
C ILE A 88 -8.47 10.92 -5.11
N PHE A 89 -7.88 10.35 -4.08
CA PHE A 89 -6.75 10.90 -3.37
C PHE A 89 -5.49 10.16 -3.81
N ALA A 90 -4.62 10.86 -4.53
CA ALA A 90 -3.36 10.31 -4.99
C ALA A 90 -2.22 10.83 -4.11
N SER A 91 -1.55 9.94 -3.41
CA SER A 91 -0.36 10.25 -2.60
C SER A 91 0.77 10.81 -3.48
N ALA A 92 1.67 11.59 -2.90
CA ALA A 92 2.92 11.96 -3.53
C ALA A 92 3.69 10.72 -4.01
N TYR A 93 4.55 10.87 -5.02
CA TYR A 93 5.22 9.70 -5.59
C TYR A 93 6.15 9.01 -4.59
N VAL A 94 6.89 9.78 -3.81
CA VAL A 94 7.76 9.27 -2.74
C VAL A 94 6.97 8.47 -1.71
N ASP A 95 5.78 8.92 -1.32
CA ASP A 95 4.92 8.20 -0.36
C ASP A 95 4.41 6.89 -0.95
N ARG A 96 4.12 6.86 -2.26
CA ARG A 96 3.79 5.59 -2.95
C ARG A 96 4.94 4.59 -2.92
N VAL A 97 6.19 5.05 -3.02
CA VAL A 97 7.37 4.18 -2.86
C VAL A 97 7.42 3.60 -1.45
N ILE A 98 7.18 4.41 -0.42
CA ILE A 98 7.16 3.94 0.98
C ILE A 98 5.98 2.99 1.24
N GLN A 99 4.82 3.26 0.66
CA GLN A 99 3.69 2.32 0.70
C GLN A 99 4.06 0.98 0.05
N HIS A 100 4.75 0.98 -1.10
CA HIS A 100 5.26 -0.26 -1.71
C HIS A 100 6.34 -0.95 -0.85
N TRP A 101 7.16 -0.19 -0.14
CA TRP A 101 8.12 -0.77 0.79
C TRP A 101 7.43 -1.56 1.92
N ALA A 102 6.32 -1.02 2.45
CA ALA A 102 5.50 -1.71 3.45
C ALA A 102 4.75 -2.91 2.82
N ASP A 103 4.18 -2.75 1.63
CA ASP A 103 3.45 -3.77 0.87
C ASP A 103 4.30 -5.02 0.62
N LEU A 104 5.54 -4.85 0.18
CA LEU A 104 6.50 -5.96 -0.01
C LEU A 104 6.76 -6.81 1.24
N ARG A 105 6.52 -6.25 2.43
CA ARG A 105 6.65 -6.94 3.71
C ARG A 105 5.34 -7.59 4.16
N LEU A 106 4.23 -6.96 3.81
CA LEU A 106 2.90 -7.46 4.16
C LEU A 106 2.43 -8.57 3.23
N ASP A 107 2.72 -8.47 1.93
CA ASP A 107 2.26 -9.42 0.91
C ASP A 107 2.51 -10.89 1.29
N PRO A 108 3.70 -11.32 1.72
CA PRO A 108 3.94 -12.73 2.03
C PRO A 108 3.07 -13.25 3.18
N ILE A 109 2.94 -12.46 4.26
CA ILE A 109 2.16 -12.87 5.44
C ILE A 109 0.65 -12.79 5.20
N LEU A 110 0.20 -11.86 4.37
CA LEU A 110 -1.20 -11.77 3.95
C LEU A 110 -1.56 -12.90 2.99
N GLU A 111 -0.65 -13.24 2.06
CA GLU A 111 -0.86 -14.35 1.13
C GLU A 111 -0.99 -15.68 1.85
N GLU A 112 -0.13 -15.96 2.84
CA GLU A 112 -0.24 -17.14 3.68
C GLU A 112 -1.61 -17.20 4.40
N ARG A 113 -2.08 -16.06 4.94
CA ARG A 113 -3.40 -15.97 5.57
C ARG A 113 -4.54 -16.22 4.58
N PHE A 114 -4.47 -15.64 3.38
CA PHE A 114 -5.51 -15.86 2.36
C PHE A 114 -5.57 -17.33 1.91
N GLN A 115 -4.43 -17.99 1.79
CA GLN A 115 -4.39 -19.42 1.50
C GLN A 115 -5.01 -20.25 2.64
N ALA A 116 -4.67 -19.96 3.89
CA ALA A 116 -5.22 -20.62 5.06
C ALA A 116 -6.75 -20.45 5.18
N GLN A 117 -7.31 -19.36 4.67
CA GLN A 117 -8.74 -19.07 4.65
C GLN A 117 -9.48 -19.65 3.43
N GLY A 118 -8.88 -20.60 2.70
CA GLY A 118 -9.49 -21.25 1.54
C GLY A 118 -9.40 -20.43 0.25
N ASN A 119 -8.50 -19.47 0.19
CA ASN A 119 -8.21 -18.70 -1.02
C ASN A 119 -9.43 -17.97 -1.63
N VAL A 120 -10.35 -17.50 -0.78
CA VAL A 120 -11.62 -16.85 -1.22
C VAL A 120 -11.42 -15.41 -1.70
N SER A 121 -10.46 -14.68 -1.14
CA SER A 121 -10.13 -13.31 -1.57
C SER A 121 -9.38 -13.34 -2.90
N LYS A 122 -9.89 -12.62 -3.90
CA LYS A 122 -9.35 -12.63 -5.28
C LYS A 122 -8.89 -11.24 -5.75
N ASN A 123 -8.99 -10.22 -4.92
CA ASN A 123 -8.63 -8.86 -5.30
C ASN A 123 -7.29 -8.43 -4.70
N CYS A 124 -6.53 -7.60 -5.43
CA CYS A 124 -5.25 -7.04 -5.00
C CYS A 124 -4.20 -8.10 -4.61
N ARG A 125 -4.14 -9.22 -5.33
CA ARG A 125 -3.18 -10.31 -5.10
C ARG A 125 -2.47 -10.68 -6.39
N ILE A 126 -1.21 -11.09 -6.29
CA ILE A 126 -0.41 -11.51 -7.45
C ILE A 126 -0.97 -12.83 -8.02
N GLY A 127 -1.24 -12.85 -9.32
CA GLY A 127 -1.81 -14.01 -10.01
C GLY A 127 -3.32 -14.21 -9.84
N GLU A 128 -3.96 -13.42 -8.98
CA GLU A 128 -5.40 -13.43 -8.78
C GLU A 128 -6.06 -12.21 -9.45
N GLY A 129 -7.37 -12.26 -9.64
CA GLY A 129 -8.12 -11.16 -10.26
C GLY A 129 -9.53 -11.55 -10.66
N ALA A 130 -10.16 -10.74 -11.51
CA ALA A 130 -11.55 -10.93 -11.91
C ALA A 130 -11.80 -12.31 -12.56
N LEU A 131 -10.88 -12.80 -13.38
CA LEU A 131 -11.03 -14.11 -14.04
C LEU A 131 -10.98 -15.25 -13.03
N SER A 132 -10.02 -15.25 -12.12
CA SER A 132 -9.93 -16.27 -11.06
C SER A 132 -11.13 -16.22 -10.10
N ALA A 133 -11.65 -15.02 -9.82
CA ALA A 133 -12.88 -14.83 -9.03
C ALA A 133 -14.10 -15.48 -9.71
N VAL A 134 -14.28 -15.23 -11.01
CA VAL A 134 -15.38 -15.82 -11.78
C VAL A 134 -15.26 -17.35 -11.85
N THR A 135 -14.04 -17.87 -12.10
CA THR A 135 -13.79 -19.31 -12.14
C THR A 135 -14.09 -19.98 -10.79
N TYR A 136 -13.64 -19.36 -9.70
CA TYR A 136 -13.89 -19.82 -8.35
C TYR A 136 -15.40 -19.84 -8.03
N LEU A 137 -16.10 -18.71 -8.31
CA LEU A 137 -17.55 -18.62 -8.11
C LEU A 137 -18.30 -19.66 -8.93
N ASN A 138 -17.92 -19.88 -10.19
CA ASN A 138 -18.55 -20.89 -11.04
C ASN A 138 -18.38 -22.31 -10.45
N GLY A 139 -17.19 -22.63 -9.91
CA GLY A 139 -16.97 -23.89 -9.20
C GLY A 139 -17.92 -24.07 -8.01
N MET A 140 -18.08 -23.05 -7.20
CA MET A 140 -19.02 -23.05 -6.06
C MET A 140 -20.49 -23.24 -6.52
N ILE A 141 -20.89 -22.57 -7.62
CA ILE A 141 -22.25 -22.73 -8.18
C ILE A 141 -22.46 -24.17 -8.66
N MET A 142 -21.50 -24.73 -9.36
CA MET A 142 -21.59 -26.15 -9.84
C MET A 142 -21.71 -27.12 -8.67
N GLU A 143 -20.94 -26.91 -7.60
CA GLU A 143 -21.00 -27.75 -6.40
C GLU A 143 -22.36 -27.65 -5.71
N VAL A 144 -22.84 -26.45 -5.40
CA VAL A 144 -24.10 -26.23 -4.67
C VAL A 144 -25.33 -26.64 -5.49
N SER A 145 -25.29 -26.41 -6.81
CA SER A 145 -26.40 -26.78 -7.72
C SER A 145 -26.34 -28.20 -8.21
N GLU A 146 -25.41 -29.03 -7.76
CA GLU A 146 -25.17 -30.38 -8.26
C GLU A 146 -25.10 -30.41 -9.81
N ASN A 147 -24.15 -29.65 -10.36
CA ASN A 147 -23.97 -29.44 -11.80
C ASN A 147 -25.20 -28.83 -12.49
N TYR A 148 -25.78 -27.79 -11.91
CA TYR A 148 -26.94 -27.05 -12.43
C TYR A 148 -28.24 -27.84 -12.47
N THR A 149 -28.38 -28.92 -11.69
CA THR A 149 -29.61 -29.71 -11.58
C THR A 149 -30.54 -29.21 -10.50
N LYS A 150 -30.04 -28.41 -9.56
CA LYS A 150 -30.80 -27.77 -8.47
C LYS A 150 -30.68 -26.28 -8.49
N ASP A 151 -31.65 -25.57 -7.93
CA ASP A 151 -31.59 -24.14 -7.75
C ASP A 151 -30.48 -23.76 -6.77
N ALA A 152 -29.69 -22.74 -7.15
CA ALA A 152 -28.67 -22.11 -6.30
C ALA A 152 -28.95 -20.60 -6.17
N TYR A 153 -28.70 -20.03 -4.99
CA TYR A 153 -28.93 -18.63 -4.70
C TYR A 153 -27.59 -17.93 -4.41
N ILE A 154 -27.40 -16.77 -5.03
CA ILE A 154 -26.20 -15.94 -4.84
C ILE A 154 -26.60 -14.68 -4.10
N PHE A 155 -25.99 -14.45 -2.93
CA PHE A 155 -26.09 -13.17 -2.23
C PHE A 155 -24.97 -12.25 -2.71
N LYS A 156 -25.32 -11.06 -3.22
CA LYS A 156 -24.38 -10.02 -3.59
C LYS A 156 -24.54 -8.82 -2.64
N GLY A 157 -23.53 -8.56 -1.85
CA GLY A 157 -23.49 -7.41 -0.93
C GLY A 157 -22.29 -6.50 -1.20
N ASP A 158 -22.41 -5.23 -0.80
CA ASP A 158 -21.34 -4.25 -0.86
C ASP A 158 -21.44 -3.30 0.35
N PHE A 159 -20.29 -2.82 0.84
CA PHE A 159 -20.25 -1.86 1.92
C PHE A 159 -20.23 -0.44 1.37
N LYS A 160 -21.27 0.35 1.69
CA LYS A 160 -21.34 1.74 1.29
C LYS A 160 -20.18 2.53 1.92
N SER A 161 -19.45 3.25 1.07
CA SER A 161 -18.35 4.14 1.51
C SER A 161 -17.31 3.43 2.40
N PHE A 162 -16.96 2.19 2.09
CA PHE A 162 -16.09 1.33 2.91
C PHE A 162 -14.86 2.07 3.45
N PHE A 163 -14.04 2.65 2.57
CA PHE A 163 -12.80 3.33 2.99
C PHE A 163 -13.05 4.56 3.88
N MET A 164 -14.11 5.32 3.62
CA MET A 164 -14.44 6.53 4.37
C MET A 164 -15.11 6.24 5.72
N SER A 165 -15.67 5.04 5.89
CA SER A 165 -16.34 4.61 7.12
C SER A 165 -15.44 3.81 8.07
N MET A 166 -14.23 3.47 7.61
CA MET A 166 -13.29 2.65 8.40
C MET A 166 -12.74 3.43 9.59
N SER A 167 -12.86 2.87 10.79
CA SER A 167 -12.22 3.41 11.98
C SER A 167 -10.71 3.21 11.90
N LYS A 168 -9.95 4.30 11.81
CA LYS A 168 -8.48 4.25 11.78
C LYS A 168 -7.89 3.58 13.03
N SER A 169 -8.47 3.84 14.20
CA SER A 169 -8.00 3.25 15.47
C SER A 169 -8.18 1.74 15.47
N LEU A 170 -9.39 1.24 15.09
CA LEU A 170 -9.63 -0.19 15.01
C LEU A 170 -8.75 -0.86 13.94
N LEU A 171 -8.60 -0.22 12.78
CA LEU A 171 -7.70 -0.72 11.73
C LEU A 171 -6.27 -0.86 12.26
N TRP A 172 -5.78 0.16 12.98
CA TRP A 172 -4.45 0.13 13.56
C TRP A 172 -4.27 -1.01 14.57
N GLU A 173 -5.21 -1.19 15.49
CA GLU A 173 -5.17 -2.29 16.46
C GLU A 173 -5.08 -3.66 15.77
N MET A 174 -5.89 -3.87 14.74
CA MET A 174 -5.88 -5.12 13.96
C MET A 174 -4.55 -5.33 13.23
N ILE A 175 -3.99 -4.28 12.63
CA ILE A 175 -2.72 -4.35 11.89
C ILE A 175 -1.56 -4.60 12.86
N ASP A 176 -1.48 -3.88 13.97
CA ASP A 176 -0.40 -4.04 14.96
C ASP A 176 -0.37 -5.46 15.50
N LEU A 177 -1.51 -6.00 15.93
CA LEU A 177 -1.61 -7.38 16.40
C LEU A 177 -1.22 -8.38 15.31
N PHE A 178 -1.76 -8.22 14.10
CA PHE A 178 -1.47 -9.12 13.00
C PHE A 178 0.02 -9.15 12.63
N ILE A 179 0.66 -8.00 12.56
CA ILE A 179 2.09 -7.90 12.23
C ILE A 179 2.94 -8.52 13.34
N ARG A 180 2.67 -8.21 14.61
CA ARG A 180 3.44 -8.78 15.73
C ARG A 180 3.34 -10.30 15.79
N ASP A 181 2.21 -10.88 15.42
CA ASP A 181 2.00 -12.32 15.43
C ASP A 181 2.68 -13.02 14.23
N ASN A 182 2.67 -12.40 13.05
CA ASN A 182 3.00 -13.08 11.80
C ASN A 182 4.30 -12.62 11.16
N TYR A 183 4.71 -11.34 11.31
CA TYR A 183 5.93 -10.82 10.70
C TYR A 183 7.15 -11.14 11.55
N LYS A 184 8.22 -11.66 10.93
CA LYS A 184 9.45 -12.10 11.60
C LYS A 184 10.71 -11.35 11.15
N GLY A 185 10.55 -10.26 10.40
CA GLY A 185 11.68 -9.43 9.97
C GLY A 185 12.23 -8.58 11.11
N ASP A 186 13.53 -8.30 11.07
CA ASP A 186 14.21 -7.47 12.07
C ASP A 186 13.76 -5.99 12.01
N ASP A 187 13.12 -5.58 10.93
CA ASP A 187 12.61 -4.24 10.70
C ASP A 187 11.13 -4.02 11.10
N ILE A 188 10.59 -4.93 11.96
CA ILE A 188 9.19 -4.89 12.41
C ILE A 188 8.78 -3.54 13.02
N GLU A 189 9.60 -2.94 13.87
CA GLU A 189 9.27 -1.65 14.50
C GLU A 189 9.28 -0.50 13.49
N CYS A 190 10.14 -0.58 12.48
CA CYS A 190 10.13 0.36 11.35
C CYS A 190 8.87 0.20 10.50
N LEU A 191 8.47 -1.03 10.21
CA LEU A 191 7.25 -1.35 9.48
C LEU A 191 6.01 -0.79 10.20
N LEU A 192 5.91 -1.04 11.51
CA LEU A 192 4.81 -0.52 12.34
C LEU A 192 4.81 1.01 12.39
N TYR A 193 5.98 1.64 12.52
CA TYR A 193 6.10 3.09 12.47
C TYR A 193 5.56 3.67 11.15
N ILE A 194 6.00 3.13 10.01
CA ILE A 194 5.56 3.59 8.69
C ILE A 194 4.06 3.41 8.53
N LEU A 195 3.52 2.23 8.84
CA LEU A 195 2.10 1.95 8.69
C LEU A 195 1.24 2.86 9.57
N ARG A 196 1.65 3.10 10.80
CA ARG A 196 0.96 4.04 11.69
C ARG A 196 0.95 5.45 11.12
N THR A 197 2.09 5.91 10.63
CA THR A 197 2.25 7.26 10.04
C THR A 197 1.40 7.43 8.79
N VAL A 198 1.24 6.37 7.97
CA VAL A 198 0.40 6.42 6.76
C VAL A 198 -1.11 6.35 7.09
N ILE A 199 -1.50 5.69 8.19
CA ILE A 199 -2.90 5.56 8.61
C ILE A 199 -3.41 6.84 9.27
N PHE A 200 -2.62 7.54 10.08
CA PHE A 200 -3.03 8.70 10.87
C PHE A 200 -2.56 10.01 10.29
#